data_8f4a88f1a5d886a923a2652979a462c8
#
_entry.id   8f4a88f1a5d886a923a2652979a462c8
#
_cell.length_a   1.000
_cell.length_b   1.000
_cell.length_c   1.000
_cell.angle_alpha   90.00
_cell.angle_beta   90.00
_cell.angle_gamma   90.00
#
_symmetry.space_group_name_H-M   'P 1'
#
loop_
_entity.id
_entity.type
_entity.pdbx_description
1 polymer ?
#
loop_
_entity_poly.entity_id
_entity_poly.type
_entity_poly.pdbx_seq_one_letter_code
_entity_poly.pdbx_strand_id
1 'polypeptide(L)'
;MSIEVHAVSKSYGIQSALNEISFSAKKGEIIGFLGPNGAGKSTMMKILTGFILPSKGTVFVSGINVLKNPIEAKTHIGYLPEQNPLYEDMYVKEYLQFQASIFKVSKEVTTTVIKTVGLMPEVHKKIGQLSKGYQQRVGIAAAIIHNPDVLVLDEPTTGLDPNQIQEIRTLIKELGKEKTILFSTHIMQEVEAVCDRVIIMKKGELLIDKPINELKKSNEQIIEVTFDYKIEEQFIQRLPNMITFKNNFDNTWYITFDSTED
;
A
#
# COMPACT_ATOMS: atom_id res chain seq x y z
N MET A 1 4.57 11.71 15.36
CA MET A 1 4.09 10.67 14.44
C MET A 1 3.34 11.33 13.30
N SER A 2 3.41 10.79 12.08
CA SER A 2 2.60 11.29 10.96
C SER A 2 1.23 10.61 10.90
N ILE A 3 1.17 9.32 11.31
CA ILE A 3 -0.07 8.56 11.40
C ILE A 3 -0.10 7.86 12.75
N GLU A 4 -1.25 7.86 13.41
CA GLU A 4 -1.50 7.08 14.62
C GLU A 4 -2.90 6.47 14.56
N VAL A 5 -2.97 5.17 14.73
CA VAL A 5 -4.19 4.38 14.70
C VAL A 5 -4.32 3.61 16.00
N HIS A 6 -5.44 3.81 16.72
CA HIS A 6 -5.65 3.23 18.03
C HIS A 6 -6.93 2.39 18.06
N ALA A 7 -6.78 1.07 18.18
CA ALA A 7 -7.83 0.07 18.33
C ALA A 7 -9.01 0.25 17.36
N VAL A 8 -8.70 0.51 16.08
CA VAL A 8 -9.70 0.77 15.05
C VAL A 8 -10.40 -0.53 14.66
N SER A 9 -11.72 -0.53 14.81
CA SER A 9 -12.59 -1.61 14.35
C SER A 9 -13.64 -1.08 13.39
N LYS A 10 -14.02 -1.90 12.41
CA LYS A 10 -15.07 -1.58 11.44
C LYS A 10 -15.91 -2.80 11.12
N SER A 11 -17.23 -2.67 11.26
CA SER A 11 -18.19 -3.69 10.86
C SER A 11 -19.19 -3.14 9.84
N TYR A 12 -19.59 -3.98 8.90
CA TYR A 12 -20.67 -3.76 7.95
C TYR A 12 -21.75 -4.80 8.22
N GLY A 13 -22.78 -4.40 8.98
CA GLY A 13 -23.77 -5.34 9.50
C GLY A 13 -23.09 -6.39 10.41
N ILE A 14 -23.24 -7.67 10.05
CA ILE A 14 -22.64 -8.80 10.79
C ILE A 14 -21.19 -9.08 10.42
N GLN A 15 -20.69 -8.51 9.30
CA GLN A 15 -19.34 -8.75 8.82
C GLN A 15 -18.35 -7.77 9.46
N SER A 16 -17.35 -8.30 10.19
CA SER A 16 -16.22 -7.53 10.67
C SER A 16 -15.20 -7.36 9.55
N ALA A 17 -14.89 -6.11 9.20
CA ALA A 17 -13.88 -5.76 8.20
C ALA A 17 -12.53 -5.39 8.83
N LEU A 18 -12.54 -4.84 10.05
CA LEU A 18 -11.34 -4.55 10.85
C LEU A 18 -11.63 -4.86 12.32
N ASN A 19 -10.64 -5.43 12.99
CA ASN A 19 -10.72 -5.82 14.40
C ASN A 19 -9.52 -5.28 15.19
N GLU A 20 -9.74 -4.21 15.97
CA GLU A 20 -8.79 -3.58 16.90
C GLU A 20 -7.41 -3.26 16.31
N ILE A 21 -7.36 -2.77 15.06
CA ILE A 21 -6.12 -2.42 14.38
C ILE A 21 -5.45 -1.24 15.09
N SER A 22 -4.18 -1.42 15.45
CA SER A 22 -3.34 -0.36 16.02
C SER A 22 -1.96 -0.37 15.37
N PHE A 23 -1.52 0.79 14.89
CA PHE A 23 -0.17 1.02 14.38
C PHE A 23 0.14 2.52 14.33
N SER A 24 1.39 2.86 14.09
CA SER A 24 1.80 4.24 13.89
C SER A 24 2.82 4.34 12.75
N ALA A 25 2.91 5.50 12.09
CA ALA A 25 3.93 5.81 11.10
C ALA A 25 4.76 7.02 11.50
N LYS A 26 6.07 6.95 11.26
CA LYS A 26 7.00 8.08 11.44
C LYS A 26 6.97 8.98 10.21
N LYS A 27 7.44 10.22 10.37
CA LYS A 27 7.61 11.14 9.24
C LYS A 27 8.64 10.57 8.25
N GLY A 28 8.29 10.57 6.95
CA GLY A 28 9.17 10.10 5.88
C GLY A 28 9.26 8.57 5.77
N GLU A 29 8.39 7.80 6.46
CA GLU A 29 8.36 6.34 6.38
C GLU A 29 7.42 5.90 5.25
N ILE A 30 7.88 4.93 4.45
CA ILE A 30 7.05 4.27 3.43
C ILE A 30 6.61 2.92 4.00
N ILE A 31 5.30 2.78 4.30
CA ILE A 31 4.72 1.57 4.88
C ILE A 31 3.88 0.84 3.84
N GLY A 32 4.19 -0.44 3.61
CA GLY A 32 3.40 -1.34 2.80
C GLY A 32 2.30 -2.04 3.60
N PHE A 33 1.04 -1.89 3.19
CA PHE A 33 -0.07 -2.70 3.67
C PHE A 33 -0.24 -3.90 2.75
N LEU A 34 0.21 -5.06 3.18
CA LEU A 34 0.19 -6.31 2.41
C LEU A 34 -0.96 -7.22 2.89
N GLY A 35 -1.62 -7.87 1.97
CA GLY A 35 -2.63 -8.89 2.29
C GLY A 35 -3.53 -9.22 1.13
N PRO A 36 -4.24 -10.35 1.18
CA PRO A 36 -5.17 -10.76 0.13
C PRO A 36 -6.34 -9.79 -0.01
N ASN A 37 -7.11 -9.95 -1.09
CA ASN A 37 -8.36 -9.22 -1.25
C ASN A 37 -9.32 -9.54 -0.10
N GLY A 38 -10.01 -8.52 0.42
CA GLY A 38 -10.87 -8.66 1.60
C GLY A 38 -10.13 -8.68 2.95
N ALA A 39 -8.81 -8.50 3.00
CA ALA A 39 -8.06 -8.44 4.27
C ALA A 39 -8.38 -7.20 5.13
N GLY A 40 -9.03 -6.16 4.56
CA GLY A 40 -9.36 -4.91 5.27
C GLY A 40 -8.50 -3.71 4.86
N LYS A 41 -7.52 -3.86 3.95
CA LYS A 41 -6.59 -2.80 3.52
C LYS A 41 -7.31 -1.53 3.09
N SER A 42 -8.15 -1.59 2.06
CA SER A 42 -8.89 -0.43 1.54
C SER A 42 -9.87 0.16 2.56
N THR A 43 -10.42 -0.68 3.45
CA THR A 43 -11.26 -0.19 4.56
C THR A 43 -10.43 0.67 5.52
N MET A 44 -9.22 0.23 5.88
CA MET A 44 -8.32 1.00 6.73
C MET A 44 -7.91 2.32 6.06
N MET A 45 -7.57 2.31 4.78
CA MET A 45 -7.22 3.51 4.02
C MET A 45 -8.37 4.51 3.93
N LYS A 46 -9.61 4.03 3.72
CA LYS A 46 -10.80 4.88 3.72
C LYS A 46 -11.09 5.51 5.09
N ILE A 47 -10.77 4.82 6.19
CA ILE A 47 -10.88 5.38 7.55
C ILE A 47 -9.79 6.43 7.79
N LEU A 48 -8.54 6.14 7.42
CA LEU A 48 -7.42 7.08 7.53
C LEU A 48 -7.68 8.40 6.80
N THR A 49 -8.33 8.32 5.64
CA THR A 49 -8.65 9.50 4.82
C THR A 49 -9.95 10.20 5.22
N GLY A 50 -10.64 9.70 6.26
CA GLY A 50 -11.93 10.24 6.68
C GLY A 50 -13.04 10.06 5.65
N PHE A 51 -12.90 9.08 4.73
CA PHE A 51 -13.94 8.74 3.76
C PHE A 51 -15.07 7.91 4.38
N ILE A 52 -14.72 7.03 5.33
CA ILE A 52 -15.69 6.29 6.16
C ILE A 52 -15.31 6.40 7.63
N LEU A 53 -16.31 6.29 8.51
CA LEU A 53 -16.12 6.29 9.95
C LEU A 53 -15.82 4.87 10.45
N PRO A 54 -14.91 4.68 11.41
CA PRO A 54 -14.73 3.42 12.12
C PRO A 54 -15.95 3.15 13.01
N SER A 55 -16.16 1.90 13.41
CA SER A 55 -17.15 1.52 14.42
C SER A 55 -16.64 1.80 15.84
N LYS A 56 -15.32 1.63 16.04
CA LYS A 56 -14.59 1.93 17.30
C LYS A 56 -13.18 2.41 16.96
N GLY A 57 -12.52 3.00 17.96
CA GLY A 57 -11.15 3.46 17.87
C GLY A 57 -11.01 4.89 17.37
N THR A 58 -9.76 5.34 17.20
CA THR A 58 -9.43 6.71 16.79
C THR A 58 -8.26 6.71 15.83
N VAL A 59 -8.23 7.72 14.96
CA VAL A 59 -7.18 7.92 13.96
C VAL A 59 -6.70 9.36 14.01
N PHE A 60 -5.38 9.55 14.00
CA PHE A 60 -4.73 10.85 13.91
C PHE A 60 -3.80 10.88 12.69
N VAL A 61 -3.81 11.99 11.98
CA VAL A 61 -2.88 12.31 10.91
C VAL A 61 -2.26 13.68 11.20
N SER A 62 -0.94 13.75 11.20
CA SER A 62 -0.18 14.96 11.60
C SER A 62 -0.65 15.55 12.94
N GLY A 63 -1.04 14.68 13.90
CA GLY A 63 -1.56 15.07 15.20
C GLY A 63 -3.04 15.50 15.23
N ILE A 64 -3.70 15.56 14.06
CA ILE A 64 -5.10 15.96 13.91
C ILE A 64 -5.98 14.72 13.97
N ASN A 65 -7.00 14.75 14.83
CA ASN A 65 -8.00 13.68 14.91
C ASN A 65 -8.89 13.73 13.66
N VAL A 66 -8.77 12.70 12.80
CA VAL A 66 -9.47 12.61 11.50
C VAL A 66 -11.00 12.61 11.68
N LEU A 67 -11.50 12.08 12.79
CA LEU A 67 -12.94 11.96 13.04
C LEU A 67 -13.55 13.24 13.57
N LYS A 68 -12.78 13.99 14.38
CA LYS A 68 -13.24 15.25 15.00
C LYS A 68 -13.04 16.44 14.07
N ASN A 69 -11.94 16.47 13.33
CA ASN A 69 -11.53 17.58 12.47
C ASN A 69 -11.27 17.08 11.02
N PRO A 70 -12.27 16.50 10.32
CA PRO A 70 -12.04 15.83 9.03
C PRO A 70 -11.60 16.80 7.92
N ILE A 71 -12.04 18.05 7.93
CA ILE A 71 -11.66 19.05 6.91
C ILE A 71 -10.18 19.41 7.06
N GLU A 72 -9.74 19.70 8.27
CA GLU A 72 -8.35 20.00 8.58
C GLU A 72 -7.45 18.79 8.29
N ALA A 73 -7.82 17.58 8.73
CA ALA A 73 -7.06 16.36 8.46
C ALA A 73 -6.86 16.14 6.96
N LYS A 74 -7.86 16.40 6.12
CA LYS A 74 -7.77 16.24 4.66
C LYS A 74 -6.77 17.19 4.00
N THR A 75 -6.43 18.32 4.62
CA THR A 75 -5.37 19.21 4.08
C THR A 75 -3.97 18.59 4.23
N HIS A 76 -3.81 17.63 5.13
CA HIS A 76 -2.57 16.88 5.37
C HIS A 76 -2.52 15.52 4.68
N ILE A 77 -3.59 15.12 3.98
CA ILE A 77 -3.71 13.79 3.37
C ILE A 77 -3.92 13.90 1.87
N GLY A 78 -3.03 13.27 1.10
CA GLY A 78 -3.28 12.94 -0.31
C GLY A 78 -3.81 11.51 -0.41
N TYR A 79 -4.82 11.28 -1.24
CA TYR A 79 -5.41 9.96 -1.40
C TYR A 79 -5.60 9.57 -2.85
N LEU A 80 -5.04 8.42 -3.21
CA LEU A 80 -5.31 7.74 -4.48
C LEU A 80 -6.10 6.47 -4.17
N PRO A 81 -7.40 6.39 -4.48
CA PRO A 81 -8.18 5.17 -4.33
C PRO A 81 -7.86 4.16 -5.43
N GLU A 82 -8.12 2.87 -5.19
CA GLU A 82 -7.93 1.77 -6.14
C GLU A 82 -8.65 2.05 -7.48
N GLN A 83 -9.90 2.48 -7.43
CA GLN A 83 -10.61 3.00 -8.60
C GLN A 83 -10.36 4.50 -8.69
N ASN A 84 -9.46 4.90 -9.55
CA ASN A 84 -9.08 6.28 -9.74
C ASN A 84 -10.21 7.05 -10.48
N PRO A 85 -11.05 7.84 -9.79
CA PRO A 85 -12.25 8.47 -10.37
C PRO A 85 -11.92 9.76 -11.12
N LEU A 86 -11.29 9.63 -12.27
CA LEU A 86 -10.90 10.76 -13.13
C LEU A 86 -12.05 11.24 -14.01
N TYR A 87 -12.04 12.52 -14.36
CA TYR A 87 -12.96 13.10 -15.34
C TYR A 87 -12.38 12.94 -16.75
N GLU A 88 -12.74 11.86 -17.42
CA GLU A 88 -12.14 11.41 -18.68
C GLU A 88 -12.25 12.44 -19.81
N ASP A 89 -13.30 13.28 -19.83
CA ASP A 89 -13.52 14.33 -20.82
C ASP A 89 -12.68 15.59 -20.60
N MET A 90 -12.10 15.77 -19.41
CA MET A 90 -11.24 16.91 -19.10
C MET A 90 -9.83 16.70 -19.64
N TYR A 91 -9.16 17.80 -20.01
CA TYR A 91 -7.72 17.79 -20.27
C TYR A 91 -6.94 17.62 -18.97
N VAL A 92 -5.78 16.95 -19.02
CA VAL A 92 -4.91 16.73 -17.85
C VAL A 92 -4.65 18.02 -17.08
N LYS A 93 -4.23 19.08 -17.79
CA LYS A 93 -3.97 20.39 -17.20
C LYS A 93 -5.19 21.01 -16.54
N GLU A 94 -6.32 20.93 -17.20
CA GLU A 94 -7.60 21.47 -16.72
C GLU A 94 -8.04 20.78 -15.43
N TYR A 95 -8.00 19.44 -15.41
CA TYR A 95 -8.34 18.64 -14.25
C TYR A 95 -7.44 18.97 -13.05
N LEU A 96 -6.13 19.05 -13.25
CA LEU A 96 -5.19 19.38 -12.17
C LEU A 96 -5.34 20.82 -11.68
N GLN A 97 -5.67 21.77 -12.56
CA GLN A 97 -6.00 23.14 -12.16
C GLN A 97 -7.31 23.20 -11.37
N PHE A 98 -8.30 22.39 -11.76
CA PHE A 98 -9.56 22.26 -11.02
C PHE A 98 -9.28 21.72 -9.59
N GLN A 99 -8.50 20.63 -9.45
CA GLN A 99 -8.09 20.10 -8.16
C GLN A 99 -7.31 21.14 -7.32
N ALA A 100 -6.37 21.85 -7.92
CA ALA A 100 -5.62 22.92 -7.27
C ALA A 100 -6.52 24.04 -6.74
N SER A 101 -7.59 24.39 -7.47
CA SER A 101 -8.54 25.43 -7.05
C SER A 101 -9.30 25.07 -5.78
N ILE A 102 -9.64 23.78 -5.59
CA ILE A 102 -10.31 23.27 -4.38
C ILE A 102 -9.46 23.55 -3.15
N PHE A 103 -8.16 23.35 -3.25
CA PHE A 103 -7.18 23.56 -2.16
C PHE A 103 -6.58 24.99 -2.16
N LYS A 104 -7.06 25.88 -3.05
CA LYS A 104 -6.53 27.26 -3.21
C LYS A 104 -5.03 27.31 -3.51
N VAL A 105 -4.54 26.33 -4.27
CA VAL A 105 -3.13 26.22 -4.69
C VAL A 105 -2.90 26.98 -5.98
N SER A 106 -1.70 27.62 -6.10
CA SER A 106 -1.37 28.44 -7.26
C SER A 106 -1.11 27.62 -8.54
N LYS A 107 -1.19 28.27 -9.70
CA LYS A 107 -0.95 27.63 -11.02
C LYS A 107 0.51 27.15 -11.17
N GLU A 108 1.44 27.83 -10.53
CA GLU A 108 2.87 27.49 -10.55
C GLU A 108 3.12 26.12 -9.89
N VAL A 109 2.45 25.87 -8.76
CA VAL A 109 2.50 24.57 -8.08
C VAL A 109 1.94 23.47 -8.97
N THR A 110 0.83 23.72 -9.66
CA THR A 110 0.26 22.75 -10.62
C THR A 110 1.28 22.35 -11.69
N THR A 111 2.02 23.34 -12.24
CA THR A 111 3.06 23.06 -13.24
C THR A 111 4.21 22.25 -12.65
N THR A 112 4.62 22.53 -11.43
CA THR A 112 5.64 21.76 -10.70
C THR A 112 5.20 20.31 -10.50
N VAL A 113 3.97 20.09 -10.02
CA VAL A 113 3.41 18.74 -9.82
C VAL A 113 3.34 17.95 -11.14
N ILE A 114 2.90 18.56 -12.23
CA ILE A 114 2.87 17.94 -13.56
C ILE A 114 4.27 17.44 -13.97
N LYS A 115 5.30 18.23 -13.70
CA LYS A 115 6.70 17.82 -13.97
C LYS A 115 7.14 16.68 -13.05
N THR A 116 6.88 16.78 -11.76
CA THR A 116 7.25 15.77 -10.75
C THR A 116 6.70 14.38 -11.09
N VAL A 117 5.45 14.29 -11.52
CA VAL A 117 4.83 13.00 -11.88
C VAL A 117 5.08 12.58 -13.34
N GLY A 118 5.85 13.34 -14.13
CA GLY A 118 6.18 13.01 -15.51
C GLY A 118 5.02 13.14 -16.51
N LEU A 119 4.07 14.06 -16.28
CA LEU A 119 2.90 14.28 -17.14
C LEU A 119 3.09 15.32 -18.24
N MET A 120 4.27 15.95 -18.34
CA MET A 120 4.51 17.02 -19.34
C MET A 120 4.17 16.62 -20.79
N PRO A 121 4.51 15.40 -21.29
CA PRO A 121 4.19 15.00 -22.66
C PRO A 121 2.68 14.89 -22.92
N GLU A 122 1.90 14.61 -21.88
CA GLU A 122 0.47 14.29 -21.98
C GLU A 122 -0.44 15.45 -21.53
N VAL A 123 0.11 16.58 -21.15
CA VAL A 123 -0.58 17.68 -20.46
C VAL A 123 -1.75 18.28 -21.26
N HIS A 124 -1.70 18.18 -22.58
CA HIS A 124 -2.71 18.71 -23.52
C HIS A 124 -3.70 17.65 -24.03
N LYS A 125 -3.58 16.39 -23.59
CA LYS A 125 -4.55 15.34 -23.94
C LYS A 125 -5.70 15.28 -22.95
N LYS A 126 -6.83 14.76 -23.41
CA LYS A 126 -7.93 14.38 -22.53
C LYS A 126 -7.51 13.16 -21.71
N ILE A 127 -7.97 13.08 -20.45
CA ILE A 127 -7.63 12.00 -19.53
C ILE A 127 -8.05 10.64 -20.08
N GLY A 128 -9.22 10.53 -20.72
CA GLY A 128 -9.70 9.29 -21.34
C GLY A 128 -8.83 8.78 -22.52
N GLN A 129 -7.93 9.61 -23.07
CA GLN A 129 -7.00 9.23 -24.15
C GLN A 129 -5.66 8.68 -23.61
N LEU A 130 -5.45 8.73 -22.28
CA LEU A 130 -4.21 8.32 -21.65
C LEU A 130 -4.17 6.81 -21.46
N SER A 131 -2.95 6.24 -21.49
CA SER A 131 -2.74 4.89 -20.97
C SER A 131 -3.07 4.81 -19.48
N LYS A 132 -3.35 3.62 -18.98
CA LYS A 132 -3.67 3.40 -17.56
C LYS A 132 -2.57 3.91 -16.63
N GLY A 133 -1.29 3.76 -16.99
CA GLY A 133 -0.17 4.29 -16.24
C GLY A 133 -0.16 5.83 -16.17
N TYR A 134 -0.48 6.51 -17.27
CA TYR A 134 -0.62 7.97 -17.25
C TYR A 134 -1.85 8.42 -16.47
N GLN A 135 -2.98 7.71 -16.54
CA GLN A 135 -4.15 7.99 -15.69
C GLN A 135 -3.79 7.85 -14.19
N GLN A 136 -3.00 6.83 -13.85
CA GLN A 136 -2.51 6.66 -12.48
C GLN A 136 -1.62 7.82 -12.03
N ARG A 137 -0.74 8.31 -12.90
CA ARG A 137 0.06 9.53 -12.63
C ARG A 137 -0.80 10.78 -12.44
N VAL A 138 -1.91 10.92 -13.18
CA VAL A 138 -2.89 12.01 -12.97
C VAL A 138 -3.52 11.91 -11.60
N GLY A 139 -3.89 10.70 -11.15
CA GLY A 139 -4.43 10.48 -9.81
C GLY A 139 -3.43 10.79 -8.71
N ILE A 140 -2.16 10.36 -8.87
CA ILE A 140 -1.08 10.72 -7.92
C ILE A 140 -0.85 12.23 -7.92
N ALA A 141 -0.83 12.89 -9.08
CA ALA A 141 -0.71 14.34 -9.20
C ALA A 141 -1.81 15.07 -8.43
N ALA A 142 -3.07 14.64 -8.59
CA ALA A 142 -4.20 15.19 -7.85
C ALA A 142 -4.06 14.99 -6.34
N ALA A 143 -3.58 13.80 -5.92
CA ALA A 143 -3.37 13.50 -4.51
C ALA A 143 -2.26 14.35 -3.86
N ILE A 144 -1.23 14.79 -4.61
CA ILE A 144 -0.13 15.59 -4.07
C ILE A 144 -0.24 17.09 -4.36
N ILE A 145 -1.28 17.55 -5.06
CA ILE A 145 -1.41 18.92 -5.55
C ILE A 145 -1.35 19.98 -4.46
N HIS A 146 -1.85 19.67 -3.27
CA HIS A 146 -1.89 20.54 -2.09
C HIS A 146 -0.73 20.31 -1.13
N ASN A 147 0.29 19.57 -1.57
CA ASN A 147 1.50 19.24 -0.80
C ASN A 147 1.22 18.60 0.57
N PRO A 148 0.48 17.49 0.65
CA PRO A 148 0.15 16.83 1.91
C PRO A 148 1.38 16.23 2.61
N ASP A 149 1.32 16.07 3.95
CA ASP A 149 2.35 15.39 4.74
C ASP A 149 2.29 13.86 4.57
N VAL A 150 1.08 13.34 4.37
CA VAL A 150 0.79 11.91 4.26
C VAL A 150 0.15 11.61 2.92
N LEU A 151 0.65 10.57 2.24
CA LEU A 151 0.10 10.08 0.99
C LEU A 151 -0.40 8.65 1.18
N VAL A 152 -1.68 8.43 0.93
CA VAL A 152 -2.33 7.11 0.99
C VAL A 152 -2.62 6.63 -0.43
N LEU A 153 -2.02 5.49 -0.80
CA LEU A 153 -2.12 4.92 -2.15
C LEU A 153 -2.74 3.52 -2.06
N ASP A 154 -3.95 3.36 -2.58
CA ASP A 154 -4.66 2.08 -2.56
C ASP A 154 -4.47 1.36 -3.90
N GLU A 155 -3.68 0.26 -3.90
CA GLU A 155 -3.33 -0.57 -5.05
C GLU A 155 -2.84 0.24 -6.29
N PRO A 156 -1.84 1.15 -6.16
CA PRO A 156 -1.50 2.13 -7.20
C PRO A 156 -0.89 1.52 -8.47
N THR A 157 -0.51 0.25 -8.45
CA THR A 157 0.13 -0.47 -9.57
C THR A 157 -0.80 -1.46 -10.26
N THR A 158 -2.03 -1.62 -9.75
CA THR A 158 -2.98 -2.62 -10.26
C THR A 158 -3.34 -2.39 -11.72
N GLY A 159 -3.11 -3.43 -12.54
CA GLY A 159 -3.41 -3.46 -13.98
C GLY A 159 -2.47 -2.61 -14.85
N LEU A 160 -1.30 -2.28 -14.36
CA LEU A 160 -0.20 -1.68 -15.10
C LEU A 160 0.71 -2.76 -15.69
N ASP A 161 1.39 -2.44 -16.79
CA ASP A 161 2.45 -3.29 -17.32
C ASP A 161 3.75 -3.18 -16.48
N PRO A 162 4.72 -4.12 -16.63
CA PRO A 162 5.94 -4.13 -15.82
C PRO A 162 6.76 -2.84 -15.86
N ASN A 163 6.81 -2.17 -17.01
CA ASN A 163 7.56 -0.91 -17.15
C ASN A 163 6.86 0.22 -16.38
N GLN A 164 5.53 0.32 -16.53
CA GLN A 164 4.71 1.29 -15.81
C GLN A 164 4.77 1.08 -14.29
N ILE A 165 4.76 -0.19 -13.83
CA ILE A 165 4.94 -0.53 -12.41
C ILE A 165 6.27 0.03 -11.89
N GLN A 166 7.37 -0.19 -12.61
CA GLN A 166 8.69 0.30 -12.22
C GLN A 166 8.74 1.84 -12.16
N GLU A 167 8.09 2.51 -13.09
CA GLU A 167 7.98 3.96 -13.10
C GLU A 167 7.20 4.51 -11.91
N ILE A 168 6.05 3.88 -11.55
CA ILE A 168 5.25 4.26 -10.38
C ILE A 168 6.02 3.99 -9.09
N ARG A 169 6.73 2.86 -8.98
CA ARG A 169 7.60 2.56 -7.82
C ARG A 169 8.68 3.63 -7.63
N THR A 170 9.31 4.05 -8.71
CA THR A 170 10.32 5.12 -8.68
C THR A 170 9.70 6.43 -8.20
N LEU A 171 8.53 6.79 -8.72
CA LEU A 171 7.80 7.98 -8.30
C LEU A 171 7.42 7.94 -6.81
N ILE A 172 6.92 6.80 -6.32
CA ILE A 172 6.58 6.63 -4.89
C ILE A 172 7.83 6.81 -4.01
N LYS A 173 8.97 6.23 -4.39
CA LYS A 173 10.23 6.40 -3.65
C LYS A 173 10.68 7.86 -3.61
N GLU A 174 10.59 8.59 -4.71
CA GLU A 174 10.95 10.01 -4.74
C GLU A 174 10.03 10.84 -3.83
N LEU A 175 8.73 10.59 -3.87
CA LEU A 175 7.77 11.26 -2.99
C LEU A 175 7.98 10.89 -1.51
N GLY A 176 8.41 9.67 -1.22
CA GLY A 176 8.71 9.18 0.14
C GLY A 176 9.88 9.88 0.82
N LYS A 177 10.78 10.55 0.08
CA LYS A 177 11.87 11.34 0.66
C LYS A 177 11.37 12.50 1.52
N GLU A 178 10.19 13.02 1.21
CA GLU A 178 9.62 14.19 1.88
C GLU A 178 8.31 13.87 2.61
N LYS A 179 7.60 12.84 2.18
CA LYS A 179 6.25 12.49 2.64
C LYS A 179 6.21 11.14 3.32
N THR A 180 5.33 10.97 4.29
CA THR A 180 4.98 9.65 4.81
C THR A 180 4.01 8.98 3.84
N ILE A 181 4.30 7.75 3.42
CA ILE A 181 3.48 7.05 2.43
C ILE A 181 2.91 5.77 3.03
N LEU A 182 1.61 5.59 2.89
CA LEU A 182 0.92 4.35 3.15
C LEU A 182 0.44 3.76 1.83
N PHE A 183 0.94 2.58 1.51
CA PHE A 183 0.79 1.95 0.20
C PHE A 183 0.18 0.55 0.35
N SER A 184 -0.99 0.28 -0.24
CA SER A 184 -1.58 -1.05 -0.22
C SER A 184 -1.20 -1.86 -1.46
N THR A 185 -0.97 -3.14 -1.26
CA THR A 185 -0.78 -4.11 -2.34
C THR A 185 -1.05 -5.52 -1.84
N HIS A 186 -1.24 -6.46 -2.77
CA HIS A 186 -1.26 -7.89 -2.50
C HIS A 186 0.01 -8.60 -3.00
N ILE A 187 0.99 -7.85 -3.51
CA ILE A 187 2.22 -8.36 -4.14
C ILE A 187 3.43 -8.04 -3.26
N MET A 188 4.09 -9.07 -2.71
CA MET A 188 5.24 -8.90 -1.82
C MET A 188 6.41 -8.19 -2.48
N GLN A 189 6.71 -8.50 -3.76
CA GLN A 189 7.79 -7.86 -4.51
C GLN A 189 7.64 -6.32 -4.64
N GLU A 190 6.41 -5.80 -4.56
CA GLU A 190 6.19 -4.36 -4.55
C GLU A 190 6.58 -3.74 -3.23
N VAL A 191 6.20 -4.40 -2.13
CA VAL A 191 6.57 -3.97 -0.77
C VAL A 191 8.08 -3.99 -0.61
N GLU A 192 8.73 -5.06 -1.00
CA GLU A 192 10.20 -5.19 -0.94
C GLU A 192 10.95 -4.16 -1.77
N ALA A 193 10.36 -3.75 -2.90
CA ALA A 193 10.98 -2.80 -3.81
C ALA A 193 10.87 -1.35 -3.31
N VAL A 194 9.83 -1.00 -2.52
CA VAL A 194 9.48 0.40 -2.24
C VAL A 194 9.48 0.74 -0.76
N CYS A 195 9.06 -0.19 0.12
CA CYS A 195 8.73 0.12 1.50
C CYS A 195 9.91 -0.07 2.48
N ASP A 196 9.89 0.71 3.54
CA ASP A 196 10.81 0.56 4.68
C ASP A 196 10.30 -0.50 5.66
N ARG A 197 8.97 -0.59 5.78
CA ARG A 197 8.25 -1.43 6.74
C ARG A 197 7.00 -2.02 6.12
N VAL A 198 6.61 -3.20 6.57
CA VAL A 198 5.39 -3.87 6.12
C VAL A 198 4.46 -4.17 7.28
N ILE A 199 3.19 -3.95 7.03
CA ILE A 199 2.08 -4.38 7.87
C ILE A 199 1.30 -5.44 7.07
N ILE A 200 1.31 -6.69 7.57
CA ILE A 200 0.57 -7.79 6.92
C ILE A 200 -0.78 -7.94 7.59
N MET A 201 -1.83 -7.88 6.77
CA MET A 201 -3.21 -8.00 7.22
C MET A 201 -3.88 -9.26 6.67
N LYS A 202 -4.71 -9.90 7.50
CA LYS A 202 -5.57 -11.03 7.10
C LYS A 202 -6.87 -10.98 7.89
N LYS A 203 -8.01 -11.09 7.21
CA LYS A 203 -9.36 -11.13 7.80
C LYS A 203 -9.64 -10.00 8.81
N GLY A 204 -9.16 -8.78 8.52
CA GLY A 204 -9.36 -7.62 9.37
C GLY A 204 -8.45 -7.51 10.59
N GLU A 205 -7.44 -8.36 10.68
CA GLU A 205 -6.45 -8.37 11.77
C GLU A 205 -5.07 -8.04 11.25
N LEU A 206 -4.23 -7.44 12.10
CA LEU A 206 -2.83 -7.19 11.86
C LEU A 206 -2.04 -8.40 12.34
N LEU A 207 -1.36 -9.10 11.42
CA LEU A 207 -0.58 -10.29 11.73
C LEU A 207 0.89 -9.96 11.99
N ILE A 208 1.46 -9.07 11.19
CA ILE A 208 2.88 -8.69 11.24
C ILE A 208 2.98 -7.19 11.04
N ASP A 209 3.87 -6.57 11.80
CA ASP A 209 4.27 -5.18 11.67
C ASP A 209 5.77 -5.09 11.93
N LYS A 210 6.58 -5.10 10.83
CA LYS A 210 8.04 -5.18 10.90
C LYS A 210 8.73 -4.40 9.80
N PRO A 211 9.95 -3.91 10.04
CA PRO A 211 10.85 -3.44 8.99
C PRO A 211 11.12 -4.54 7.94
N ILE A 212 11.20 -4.17 6.67
CA ILE A 212 11.45 -5.12 5.56
C ILE A 212 12.74 -5.91 5.77
N ASN A 213 13.78 -5.25 6.29
CA ASN A 213 15.07 -5.89 6.55
C ASN A 213 15.00 -7.03 7.57
N GLU A 214 14.03 -7.00 8.50
CA GLU A 214 13.83 -8.08 9.47
C GLU A 214 13.13 -9.30 8.86
N LEU A 215 12.25 -9.07 7.89
CA LEU A 215 11.59 -10.17 7.17
C LEU A 215 12.56 -10.93 6.25
N LYS A 216 13.52 -10.22 5.67
CA LYS A 216 14.57 -10.82 4.82
C LYS A 216 15.61 -11.62 5.61
N LYS A 217 15.68 -11.44 6.93
CA LYS A 217 16.64 -12.12 7.81
C LYS A 217 16.18 -13.49 8.32
N SER A 218 15.01 -13.98 7.94
CA SER A 218 14.70 -15.39 8.20
C SER A 218 15.55 -16.24 7.28
N ASN A 219 16.62 -16.81 7.84
CA ASN A 219 17.50 -17.74 7.15
C ASN A 219 16.84 -19.11 6.90
N GLU A 220 15.52 -19.17 6.97
CA GLU A 220 14.77 -20.41 6.83
C GLU A 220 13.95 -20.37 5.54
N GLN A 221 14.14 -21.34 4.69
CA GLN A 221 13.34 -21.59 3.50
C GLN A 221 12.40 -22.77 3.77
N ILE A 222 11.09 -22.52 3.69
CA ILE A 222 10.09 -23.57 3.83
C ILE A 222 9.64 -24.00 2.44
N ILE A 223 9.84 -25.26 2.12
CA ILE A 223 9.41 -25.87 0.86
C ILE A 223 8.25 -26.81 1.15
N GLU A 224 7.14 -26.63 0.44
CA GLU A 224 6.03 -27.58 0.43
C GLU A 224 6.27 -28.57 -0.72
N VAL A 225 6.36 -29.84 -0.39
CA VAL A 225 6.58 -30.92 -1.37
C VAL A 225 5.45 -31.94 -1.25
N THR A 226 4.78 -32.21 -2.37
CA THR A 226 3.79 -33.27 -2.47
C THR A 226 4.37 -34.38 -3.34
N PHE A 227 4.43 -35.60 -2.79
CA PHE A 227 4.91 -36.77 -3.51
C PHE A 227 3.72 -37.58 -4.06
N ASP A 228 3.93 -38.23 -5.20
CA ASP A 228 2.91 -39.10 -5.81
C ASP A 228 2.70 -40.41 -5.02
N TYR A 229 3.57 -40.72 -4.05
CA TYR A 229 3.52 -41.89 -3.21
C TYR A 229 3.94 -41.56 -1.77
N LYS A 230 3.63 -42.45 -0.83
CA LYS A 230 3.95 -42.28 0.57
C LYS A 230 5.47 -42.42 0.79
N ILE A 231 6.09 -41.40 1.34
CA ILE A 231 7.52 -41.39 1.74
C ILE A 231 7.62 -41.58 3.23
N GLU A 232 8.55 -42.40 3.68
CA GLU A 232 8.91 -42.55 5.10
C GLU A 232 9.75 -41.38 5.58
N GLU A 233 9.52 -40.93 6.82
CA GLU A 233 10.21 -39.78 7.43
C GLU A 233 11.75 -39.87 7.37
N GLN A 234 12.33 -41.09 7.43
CA GLN A 234 13.78 -41.33 7.38
C GLN A 234 14.42 -40.82 6.08
N PHE A 235 13.68 -40.73 4.96
CA PHE A 235 14.20 -40.18 3.69
C PHE A 235 14.25 -38.66 3.75
N ILE A 236 13.24 -38.02 4.36
CA ILE A 236 13.22 -36.57 4.58
C ILE A 236 14.33 -36.15 5.55
N GLN A 237 14.54 -36.91 6.63
CA GLN A 237 15.59 -36.64 7.62
C GLN A 237 17.01 -36.63 7.08
N ARG A 238 17.25 -37.26 5.94
CA ARG A 238 18.55 -37.32 5.27
C ARG A 238 18.85 -36.16 4.34
N LEU A 239 17.90 -35.22 4.15
CA LEU A 239 18.14 -34.08 3.30
C LEU A 239 19.22 -33.17 3.91
N PRO A 240 20.18 -32.70 3.10
CA PRO A 240 21.20 -31.78 3.58
C PRO A 240 20.60 -30.43 3.95
N ASN A 241 21.16 -29.73 4.92
CA ASN A 241 20.78 -28.40 5.39
C ASN A 241 19.32 -28.29 5.87
N MET A 242 18.66 -29.39 6.14
CA MET A 242 17.30 -29.42 6.69
C MET A 242 17.33 -29.10 8.19
N ILE A 243 16.51 -28.13 8.61
CA ILE A 243 16.33 -27.75 10.02
C ILE A 243 15.21 -28.56 10.67
N THR A 244 14.05 -28.62 10.01
CA THR A 244 12.87 -29.33 10.50
C THR A 244 11.94 -29.73 9.36
N PHE A 245 11.04 -30.66 9.65
CA PHE A 245 10.01 -31.07 8.70
C PHE A 245 8.69 -31.37 9.41
N LYS A 246 7.59 -31.24 8.71
CA LYS A 246 6.26 -31.56 9.19
C LYS A 246 5.44 -32.20 8.07
N ASN A 247 4.87 -33.37 8.33
CA ASN A 247 3.85 -33.94 7.45
C ASN A 247 2.51 -33.24 7.72
N ASN A 248 1.86 -32.72 6.67
CA ASN A 248 0.62 -31.97 6.83
C ASN A 248 -0.63 -32.84 6.56
N PHE A 249 -0.64 -33.60 5.46
CA PHE A 249 -1.67 -34.61 5.11
C PHE A 249 -1.11 -35.53 4.03
N ASP A 250 -1.38 -36.83 4.15
CA ASP A 250 -0.99 -37.88 3.21
C ASP A 250 0.49 -37.79 2.78
N ASN A 251 0.74 -37.35 1.54
CA ASN A 251 2.07 -37.31 0.92
C ASN A 251 2.65 -35.87 0.86
N THR A 252 2.08 -34.89 1.58
CA THR A 252 2.52 -33.50 1.56
C THR A 252 3.36 -33.17 2.80
N TRP A 253 4.56 -32.65 2.56
CA TRP A 253 5.55 -32.31 3.58
C TRP A 253 5.92 -30.86 3.50
N TYR A 254 6.00 -30.18 4.64
CA TYR A 254 6.67 -28.88 4.80
C TYR A 254 8.08 -29.14 5.33
N ILE A 255 9.09 -28.77 4.56
CA ILE A 255 10.49 -28.99 4.89
C ILE A 255 11.15 -27.63 5.02
N THR A 256 11.76 -27.35 6.16
CA THR A 256 12.48 -26.10 6.45
C THR A 256 13.95 -26.33 6.28
N PHE A 257 14.59 -25.54 5.43
CA PHE A 257 16.03 -25.55 5.18
C PHE A 257 16.67 -24.27 5.72
N ASP A 258 17.96 -24.36 6.06
CA ASP A 258 18.78 -23.18 6.28
C ASP A 258 19.14 -22.56 4.92
N SER A 259 18.79 -21.28 4.72
CA SER A 259 19.02 -20.56 3.47
C SER A 259 20.40 -19.87 3.40
N THR A 260 21.32 -20.19 4.34
CA THR A 260 22.63 -19.55 4.41
C THR A 260 23.67 -20.11 3.44
N GLU A 261 23.34 -21.13 2.66
CA GLU A 261 24.21 -21.67 1.59
C GLU A 261 23.47 -21.70 0.27
N ASP A 262 23.93 -20.90 -0.71
CA ASP A 262 23.71 -21.06 -2.14
C ASP A 262 24.53 -22.23 -2.69
#